data_e24d848e9667b4740b8baaa533caaf53
#
_entry.id   e24d848e9667b4740b8baaa533caaf53
#
_cell.length_a   1.000
_cell.length_b   1.000
_cell.length_c   1.000
_cell.angle_alpha   90.00
_cell.angle_beta   90.00
_cell.angle_gamma   90.00
#
_symmetry.space_group_name_H-M   'P 1'
#
loop_
_entity.id
_entity.type
_entity.pdbx_description
1 polymer ?
#
loop_
_entity_poly.entity_id
_entity_poly.type
_entity_poly.pdbx_seq_one_letter_code
_entity_poly.pdbx_strand_id
1 'polypeptide(L)'
;MIMDSPVWVYLLGLAGMGIYGSRILIQWYMSEKSHQVESPGIYWVLASVGAVVLYLYGWLRKDFSIIFGESVGYYIYMWNIGVLGLYKRVPRFVIVLQALFPVVILALIVKDFPTFTETFLHNEYVPLKLLLFGVLGQTVYEARTVYQLVYSYRRGSSFLPLGHWVLAVIGSAMIIAYGLIRHDWVLAIGQFSIFFSIRNLMISLSAPIRMKAETKLLMVRPVCFGFNEQTASSNHFQHQSEGKDIQECALEEFDGMVNILREHDIPVIVVEDTPEPETPDSIFPNNWFSTHADGTLVLYPMFAPNRRKERDPAVIRTIMGVAGTKRILDLSGWEDKGKFLESTGSMVLDRKAKVAYACRSPRTSEPVLDEFCLKLGYSPVLFDAVDRDGSPIYHTNVVMSVGEAFAVVCKDVVISPPELSKIERSLSSAGKKIIWITADQMRHYAGNILEVKNIRGERFVVMSDTASNSLTDSQRADINENGPILSVHIPHIEEVGGGSARCMMAEVICRQ
;
A
#
# COMPACT_ATOMS: atom_id res chain seq x y z
N MET A 1 -52.07 -11.28 3.04
CA MET A 1 -52.53 -10.43 4.15
C MET A 1 -51.30 -9.62 4.60
N ILE A 2 -51.25 -8.33 4.30
CA ILE A 2 -50.14 -7.44 4.63
C ILE A 2 -50.19 -7.25 6.16
N MET A 3 -49.11 -7.62 6.86
CA MET A 3 -48.98 -7.26 8.26
C MET A 3 -48.72 -5.74 8.33
N ASP A 4 -49.79 -4.97 8.65
CA ASP A 4 -49.70 -3.52 8.78
C ASP A 4 -48.93 -3.17 10.06
N SER A 5 -47.61 -3.09 9.93
CA SER A 5 -46.80 -2.47 10.98
C SER A 5 -47.05 -0.96 10.97
N PRO A 6 -46.93 -0.28 12.09
CA PRO A 6 -47.06 1.18 12.16
C PRO A 6 -46.02 1.85 11.20
N VAL A 7 -46.39 2.98 10.59
CA VAL A 7 -45.56 3.70 9.60
C VAL A 7 -44.13 3.97 10.11
N TRP A 8 -43.99 4.29 11.41
CA TRP A 8 -42.67 4.53 12.00
C TRP A 8 -41.70 3.33 11.94
N VAL A 9 -42.25 2.08 11.93
CA VAL A 9 -41.42 0.86 11.76
C VAL A 9 -40.82 0.81 10.36
N TYR A 10 -41.60 1.16 9.33
CA TYR A 10 -41.09 1.24 7.96
C TYR A 10 -40.07 2.39 7.82
N LEU A 11 -40.32 3.53 8.46
CA LEU A 11 -39.37 4.65 8.47
C LEU A 11 -38.04 4.26 9.14
N LEU A 12 -38.11 3.48 10.24
CA LEU A 12 -36.92 2.95 10.90
C LEU A 12 -36.14 2.01 9.96
N GLY A 13 -36.84 1.12 9.25
CA GLY A 13 -36.25 0.23 8.26
C GLY A 13 -35.57 1.00 7.11
N LEU A 14 -36.26 2.02 6.57
CA LEU A 14 -35.69 2.89 5.52
C LEU A 14 -34.47 3.68 6.02
N ALA A 15 -34.51 4.17 7.25
CA ALA A 15 -33.34 4.83 7.85
C ALA A 15 -32.16 3.87 8.00
N GLY A 16 -32.39 2.65 8.49
CA GLY A 16 -31.36 1.60 8.57
C GLY A 16 -30.77 1.26 7.20
N MET A 17 -31.62 1.07 6.19
CA MET A 17 -31.19 0.82 4.81
C MET A 17 -30.45 1.99 4.22
N GLY A 18 -30.82 3.24 4.51
CA GLY A 18 -30.13 4.45 4.08
C GLY A 18 -28.71 4.52 4.65
N ILE A 19 -28.55 4.27 5.95
CA ILE A 19 -27.24 4.22 6.62
C ILE A 19 -26.39 3.09 6.03
N TYR A 20 -26.99 1.91 5.90
CA TYR A 20 -26.30 0.73 5.38
C TYR A 20 -25.93 0.87 3.89
N GLY A 21 -26.79 1.50 3.10
CA GLY A 21 -26.55 1.78 1.67
C GLY A 21 -25.50 2.86 1.45
N SER A 22 -25.47 3.91 2.29
CA SER A 22 -24.52 5.03 2.16
C SER A 22 -23.07 4.59 2.21
N ARG A 23 -22.75 3.52 2.95
CA ARG A 23 -21.39 2.95 2.99
C ARG A 23 -20.90 2.51 1.60
N ILE A 24 -21.80 1.93 0.80
CA ILE A 24 -21.45 1.43 -0.54
C ILE A 24 -21.28 2.60 -1.51
N LEU A 25 -22.07 3.66 -1.37
CA LEU A 25 -21.92 4.89 -2.16
C LEU A 25 -20.56 5.54 -1.91
N ILE A 26 -20.16 5.67 -0.64
CA ILE A 26 -18.86 6.24 -0.26
C ILE A 26 -17.73 5.36 -0.78
N GLN A 27 -17.82 4.05 -0.59
CA GLN A 27 -16.85 3.09 -1.06
C GLN A 27 -16.73 3.12 -2.60
N TRP A 28 -17.87 3.17 -3.31
CA TRP A 28 -17.89 3.26 -4.76
C TRP A 28 -17.25 4.55 -5.26
N TYR A 29 -17.59 5.71 -4.67
CA TYR A 29 -17.00 6.99 -5.03
C TYR A 29 -15.47 6.98 -4.87
N MET A 30 -14.97 6.45 -3.75
CA MET A 30 -13.53 6.32 -3.52
C MET A 30 -12.87 5.36 -4.50
N SER A 31 -13.54 4.25 -4.83
CA SER A 31 -13.04 3.26 -5.79
C SER A 31 -13.01 3.78 -7.23
N GLU A 32 -14.00 4.60 -7.63
CA GLU A 32 -13.99 5.26 -8.97
C GLU A 32 -12.83 6.27 -9.06
N LYS A 33 -12.60 7.06 -7.99
CA LYS A 33 -11.52 8.04 -7.96
C LYS A 33 -10.13 7.39 -7.99
N SER A 34 -9.95 6.26 -7.30
CA SER A 34 -8.66 5.55 -7.22
C SER A 34 -8.49 4.48 -8.31
N HIS A 35 -9.52 4.21 -9.13
CA HIS A 35 -9.59 3.07 -10.07
C HIS A 35 -9.26 1.71 -9.42
N GLN A 36 -9.43 1.61 -8.11
CA GLN A 36 -9.20 0.42 -7.30
C GLN A 36 -10.34 0.22 -6.32
N VAL A 37 -10.62 -1.05 -5.95
CA VAL A 37 -11.64 -1.32 -4.94
C VAL A 37 -11.08 -0.97 -3.56
N GLU A 38 -11.57 0.15 -3.01
CA GLU A 38 -11.17 0.67 -1.71
C GLU A 38 -11.96 0.02 -0.56
N SER A 39 -11.37 0.00 0.65
CA SER A 39 -12.02 -0.48 1.87
C SER A 39 -11.88 0.56 2.98
N PRO A 40 -12.54 1.75 2.85
CA PRO A 40 -12.37 2.84 3.79
C PRO A 40 -12.97 2.51 5.17
N GLY A 41 -12.38 3.06 6.23
CA GLY A 41 -12.84 2.81 7.60
C GLY A 41 -14.29 3.21 7.85
N ILE A 42 -14.76 4.29 7.24
CA ILE A 42 -16.16 4.75 7.34
C ILE A 42 -17.16 3.71 6.81
N TYR A 43 -16.76 2.88 5.83
CA TYR A 43 -17.58 1.78 5.31
C TYR A 43 -17.98 0.82 6.44
N TRP A 44 -17.05 0.43 7.28
CA TRP A 44 -17.27 -0.52 8.37
C TRP A 44 -18.03 0.09 9.55
N VAL A 45 -17.81 1.38 9.82
CA VAL A 45 -18.55 2.12 10.86
C VAL A 45 -20.03 2.22 10.47
N LEU A 46 -20.35 2.64 9.26
CA LEU A 46 -21.72 2.73 8.75
C LEU A 46 -22.39 1.34 8.67
N ALA A 47 -21.63 0.29 8.31
CA ALA A 47 -22.11 -1.08 8.35
C ALA A 47 -22.56 -1.48 9.75
N SER A 48 -21.76 -1.21 10.77
CA SER A 48 -22.06 -1.58 12.16
C SER A 48 -23.27 -0.82 12.72
N VAL A 49 -23.38 0.49 12.43
CA VAL A 49 -24.54 1.30 12.87
C VAL A 49 -25.81 0.87 12.15
N GLY A 50 -25.74 0.70 10.83
CA GLY A 50 -26.88 0.23 10.03
C GLY A 50 -27.40 -1.14 10.46
N ALA A 51 -26.48 -2.06 10.78
CA ALA A 51 -26.84 -3.40 11.27
C ALA A 51 -27.66 -3.36 12.57
N VAL A 52 -27.32 -2.48 13.54
CA VAL A 52 -28.10 -2.31 14.76
C VAL A 52 -29.54 -1.86 14.45
N VAL A 53 -29.70 -0.89 13.56
CA VAL A 53 -31.01 -0.35 13.17
C VAL A 53 -31.83 -1.41 12.43
N LEU A 54 -31.20 -2.15 11.51
CA LEU A 54 -31.88 -3.23 10.77
C LEU A 54 -32.23 -4.42 11.67
N TYR A 55 -31.42 -4.70 12.67
CA TYR A 55 -31.73 -5.69 13.69
C TYR A 55 -33.03 -5.37 14.42
N LEU A 56 -33.17 -4.10 14.88
CA LEU A 56 -34.41 -3.60 15.52
C LEU A 56 -35.59 -3.66 14.54
N TYR A 57 -35.39 -3.30 13.28
CA TYR A 57 -36.42 -3.42 12.26
C TYR A 57 -36.90 -4.87 12.08
N GLY A 58 -35.96 -5.83 11.93
CA GLY A 58 -36.27 -7.24 11.82
C GLY A 58 -37.07 -7.78 13.02
N TRP A 59 -36.69 -7.33 14.24
CA TRP A 59 -37.40 -7.70 15.46
C TRP A 59 -38.83 -7.18 15.46
N LEU A 60 -39.04 -5.90 15.13
CA LEU A 60 -40.37 -5.28 15.08
C LEU A 60 -41.27 -5.88 13.97
N ARG A 61 -40.66 -6.30 12.87
CA ARG A 61 -41.33 -6.95 11.75
C ARG A 61 -41.54 -8.44 11.95
N LYS A 62 -41.06 -9.01 13.04
CA LYS A 62 -41.10 -10.47 13.32
C LYS A 62 -40.50 -11.26 12.15
N ASP A 63 -39.41 -10.81 11.59
CA ASP A 63 -38.74 -11.42 10.46
C ASP A 63 -37.38 -11.97 10.85
N PHE A 64 -37.32 -13.29 11.04
CA PHE A 64 -36.08 -13.96 11.41
C PHE A 64 -34.99 -13.87 10.33
N SER A 65 -35.34 -13.78 9.05
CA SER A 65 -34.35 -13.73 7.99
C SER A 65 -33.49 -12.47 8.09
N ILE A 66 -34.09 -11.33 8.45
CA ILE A 66 -33.37 -10.05 8.66
C ILE A 66 -32.45 -10.15 9.89
N ILE A 67 -32.98 -10.64 11.03
CA ILE A 67 -32.23 -10.83 12.28
C ILE A 67 -31.01 -11.71 12.04
N PHE A 68 -31.22 -12.84 11.35
CA PHE A 68 -30.18 -13.80 11.03
C PHE A 68 -29.08 -13.18 10.14
N GLY A 69 -29.46 -12.47 9.07
CA GLY A 69 -28.52 -11.83 8.17
C GLY A 69 -27.59 -10.87 8.90
N GLU A 70 -28.14 -9.96 9.69
CA GLU A 70 -27.33 -8.96 10.41
C GLU A 70 -26.43 -9.60 11.50
N SER A 71 -26.84 -10.75 12.08
CA SER A 71 -26.04 -11.44 13.11
C SER A 71 -24.71 -11.98 12.56
N VAL A 72 -24.71 -12.49 11.34
CA VAL A 72 -23.50 -13.10 10.73
C VAL A 72 -22.42 -12.05 10.44
N GLY A 73 -22.80 -10.88 9.90
CA GLY A 73 -21.86 -9.83 9.50
C GLY A 73 -21.32 -9.00 10.66
N TYR A 74 -22.05 -8.89 11.77
CA TYR A 74 -21.82 -7.88 12.80
C TYR A 74 -20.41 -7.87 13.40
N TYR A 75 -19.92 -9.02 13.87
CA TYR A 75 -18.58 -9.11 14.46
C TYR A 75 -17.45 -8.95 13.42
N ILE A 76 -17.74 -9.23 12.16
CA ILE A 76 -16.81 -9.01 11.05
C ILE A 76 -16.62 -7.51 10.82
N TYR A 77 -17.69 -6.70 10.95
CA TYR A 77 -17.59 -5.25 10.88
C TYR A 77 -16.72 -4.70 12.02
N MET A 78 -16.92 -5.19 13.25
CA MET A 78 -16.11 -4.83 14.41
C MET A 78 -14.63 -5.19 14.21
N TRP A 79 -14.34 -6.37 13.66
CA TRP A 79 -12.99 -6.80 13.38
C TRP A 79 -12.28 -5.85 12.38
N ASN A 80 -12.95 -5.48 11.29
CA ASN A 80 -12.40 -4.55 10.31
C ASN A 80 -12.13 -3.16 10.90
N ILE A 81 -13.04 -2.64 11.76
CA ILE A 81 -12.84 -1.37 12.48
C ILE A 81 -11.60 -1.45 13.38
N GLY A 82 -11.39 -2.61 14.04
CA GLY A 82 -10.23 -2.86 14.90
C GLY A 82 -8.91 -2.90 14.13
N VAL A 83 -8.87 -3.65 13.02
CA VAL A 83 -7.67 -3.77 12.15
C VAL A 83 -7.26 -2.43 11.57
N LEU A 84 -8.23 -1.56 11.23
CA LEU A 84 -8.00 -0.21 10.74
C LEU A 84 -7.63 0.79 11.86
N GLY A 85 -7.53 0.33 13.12
CA GLY A 85 -7.11 1.16 14.26
C GLY A 85 -8.12 2.21 14.72
N LEU A 86 -9.35 2.22 14.17
CA LEU A 86 -10.36 3.25 14.46
C LEU A 86 -10.84 3.20 15.92
N TYR A 87 -10.77 2.04 16.59
CA TYR A 87 -11.12 1.92 18.01
C TYR A 87 -10.19 2.70 18.96
N LYS A 88 -9.01 3.12 18.51
CA LYS A 88 -8.13 3.98 19.31
C LYS A 88 -8.78 5.33 19.67
N ARG A 89 -9.75 5.78 18.89
CA ARG A 89 -10.48 7.06 19.05
C ARG A 89 -11.86 6.89 19.67
N VAL A 90 -12.27 5.67 20.03
CA VAL A 90 -13.62 5.36 20.55
C VAL A 90 -13.51 5.00 22.03
N PRO A 91 -14.38 5.57 22.92
CA PRO A 91 -14.40 5.21 24.34
C PRO A 91 -14.65 3.70 24.53
N ARG A 92 -13.93 3.07 25.44
CA ARG A 92 -14.02 1.61 25.69
C ARG A 92 -15.42 1.12 25.97
N PHE A 93 -16.23 1.90 26.70
CA PHE A 93 -17.61 1.49 27.02
C PHE A 93 -18.48 1.35 25.77
N VAL A 94 -18.27 2.16 24.72
CA VAL A 94 -18.97 2.05 23.43
C VAL A 94 -18.62 0.74 22.73
N ILE A 95 -17.34 0.36 22.75
CA ILE A 95 -16.88 -0.91 22.16
C ILE A 95 -17.50 -2.09 22.90
N VAL A 96 -17.57 -2.05 24.23
CA VAL A 96 -18.19 -3.09 25.05
C VAL A 96 -19.69 -3.19 24.77
N LEU A 97 -20.41 -2.07 24.72
CA LEU A 97 -21.83 -2.04 24.38
C LEU A 97 -22.08 -2.62 22.99
N GLN A 98 -21.26 -2.24 22.03
CA GLN A 98 -21.30 -2.77 20.66
C GLN A 98 -21.08 -4.28 20.65
N ALA A 99 -20.07 -4.80 21.38
CA ALA A 99 -19.78 -6.23 21.43
C ALA A 99 -20.89 -7.04 22.13
N LEU A 100 -21.53 -6.47 23.13
CA LEU A 100 -22.61 -7.13 23.89
C LEU A 100 -23.96 -7.14 23.16
N PHE A 101 -24.19 -6.25 22.19
CA PHE A 101 -25.49 -6.11 21.54
C PHE A 101 -26.06 -7.41 20.98
N PRO A 102 -25.36 -8.20 20.11
CA PRO A 102 -25.89 -9.47 19.61
C PRO A 102 -26.05 -10.53 20.71
N VAL A 103 -25.21 -10.49 21.75
CA VAL A 103 -25.28 -11.43 22.89
C VAL A 103 -26.56 -11.20 23.69
N VAL A 104 -26.92 -9.93 23.92
CA VAL A 104 -28.18 -9.57 24.61
C VAL A 104 -29.38 -10.06 23.80
N ILE A 105 -29.37 -9.84 22.48
CA ILE A 105 -30.47 -10.34 21.62
C ILE A 105 -30.58 -11.87 21.68
N LEU A 106 -29.44 -12.57 21.59
CA LEU A 106 -29.42 -14.04 21.71
C LEU A 106 -29.96 -14.51 23.07
N ALA A 107 -29.57 -13.83 24.15
CA ALA A 107 -30.08 -14.14 25.48
C ALA A 107 -31.62 -13.96 25.60
N LEU A 108 -32.16 -12.91 24.96
CA LEU A 108 -33.62 -12.71 24.89
C LEU A 108 -34.34 -13.82 24.11
N ILE A 109 -33.75 -14.29 22.99
CA ILE A 109 -34.26 -15.40 22.20
C ILE A 109 -34.25 -16.67 23.03
N VAL A 110 -33.15 -16.99 23.71
CA VAL A 110 -33.02 -18.23 24.51
C VAL A 110 -33.93 -18.20 25.72
N LYS A 111 -34.15 -17.04 26.34
CA LYS A 111 -35.02 -16.89 27.51
C LYS A 111 -36.45 -17.31 27.26
N ASP A 112 -36.98 -17.06 26.08
CA ASP A 112 -38.33 -17.43 25.68
C ASP A 112 -38.35 -18.04 24.28
N PHE A 113 -37.64 -19.15 24.14
CA PHE A 113 -37.49 -19.87 22.88
C PHE A 113 -38.84 -20.40 22.27
N PRO A 114 -39.83 -20.88 23.07
CA PRO A 114 -41.12 -21.25 22.51
C PRO A 114 -41.84 -20.08 21.83
N THR A 115 -41.94 -18.93 22.49
CA THR A 115 -42.56 -17.72 21.91
C THR A 115 -41.77 -17.22 20.69
N PHE A 116 -40.46 -17.33 20.72
CA PHE A 116 -39.63 -17.02 19.56
C PHE A 116 -39.93 -17.91 18.36
N THR A 117 -40.02 -19.25 18.57
CA THR A 117 -40.31 -20.21 17.48
C THR A 117 -41.68 -19.99 16.87
N GLU A 118 -42.72 -19.78 17.70
CA GLU A 118 -44.06 -19.46 17.21
C GLU A 118 -44.12 -18.13 16.46
N THR A 119 -43.46 -17.12 16.97
CA THR A 119 -43.52 -15.76 16.41
C THR A 119 -42.70 -15.60 15.12
N PHE A 120 -41.55 -16.23 15.00
CA PHE A 120 -40.61 -16.02 13.92
C PHE A 120 -40.44 -17.18 12.95
N LEU A 121 -40.62 -18.45 13.41
CA LEU A 121 -40.42 -19.63 12.56
C LEU A 121 -41.73 -20.26 12.08
N HIS A 122 -42.79 -20.19 12.89
CA HIS A 122 -44.13 -20.70 12.55
C HIS A 122 -45.14 -19.58 12.33
N ASN A 123 -44.65 -18.47 11.79
CA ASN A 123 -45.46 -17.31 11.49
C ASN A 123 -46.50 -17.63 10.38
N GLU A 124 -47.78 -17.43 10.65
CA GLU A 124 -48.88 -17.65 9.67
C GLU A 124 -48.75 -16.80 8.39
N TYR A 125 -48.04 -15.69 8.48
CA TYR A 125 -47.86 -14.72 7.37
C TYR A 125 -46.68 -15.08 6.45
N VAL A 126 -45.77 -15.97 6.84
CA VAL A 126 -44.59 -16.36 6.07
C VAL A 126 -44.48 -17.88 5.99
N PRO A 127 -44.91 -18.51 4.88
CA PRO A 127 -44.77 -19.95 4.69
C PRO A 127 -43.32 -20.40 4.88
N LEU A 128 -43.11 -21.53 5.56
CA LEU A 128 -41.77 -22.04 5.89
C LEU A 128 -40.82 -22.11 4.67
N LYS A 129 -41.36 -22.54 3.50
CA LYS A 129 -40.57 -22.58 2.25
C LYS A 129 -40.04 -21.21 1.84
N LEU A 130 -40.86 -20.15 1.98
CA LEU A 130 -40.49 -18.78 1.68
C LEU A 130 -39.49 -18.26 2.70
N LEU A 131 -39.69 -18.56 3.99
CA LEU A 131 -38.74 -18.21 5.04
C LEU A 131 -37.37 -18.84 4.78
N LEU A 132 -37.31 -20.13 4.45
CA LEU A 132 -36.06 -20.83 4.12
C LEU A 132 -35.37 -20.22 2.90
N PHE A 133 -36.13 -19.80 1.88
CA PHE A 133 -35.58 -19.10 0.73
C PHE A 133 -34.96 -17.73 1.13
N GLY A 134 -35.64 -16.98 1.99
CA GLY A 134 -35.11 -15.72 2.55
C GLY A 134 -33.83 -15.93 3.36
N VAL A 135 -33.82 -16.94 4.24
CA VAL A 135 -32.63 -17.31 5.03
C VAL A 135 -31.49 -17.74 4.12
N LEU A 136 -31.74 -18.51 3.07
CA LEU A 136 -30.74 -18.90 2.09
C LEU A 136 -30.17 -17.67 1.38
N GLY A 137 -31.01 -16.72 0.94
CA GLY A 137 -30.59 -15.47 0.31
C GLY A 137 -29.68 -14.65 1.23
N GLN A 138 -30.05 -14.50 2.50
CA GLN A 138 -29.24 -13.83 3.52
C GLN A 138 -27.92 -14.57 3.77
N THR A 139 -27.95 -15.91 3.82
CA THR A 139 -26.71 -16.71 3.99
C THR A 139 -25.74 -16.49 2.85
N VAL A 140 -26.21 -16.49 1.60
CA VAL A 140 -25.36 -16.22 0.42
C VAL A 140 -24.83 -14.79 0.47
N TYR A 141 -25.69 -13.83 0.83
CA TYR A 141 -25.30 -12.42 0.94
C TYR A 141 -24.25 -12.20 2.03
N GLU A 142 -24.39 -12.83 3.20
CA GLU A 142 -23.44 -12.71 4.29
C GLU A 142 -22.17 -13.58 4.11
N ALA A 143 -22.23 -14.66 3.34
CA ALA A 143 -21.04 -15.42 2.97
C ALA A 143 -19.95 -14.54 2.31
N ARG A 144 -20.33 -13.42 1.67
CA ARG A 144 -19.39 -12.43 1.14
C ARG A 144 -18.52 -11.80 2.22
N THR A 145 -19.09 -11.50 3.41
CA THR A 145 -18.35 -10.88 4.53
C THR A 145 -17.43 -11.90 5.20
N VAL A 146 -17.87 -13.15 5.33
CA VAL A 146 -17.02 -14.25 5.80
C VAL A 146 -15.87 -14.50 4.84
N TYR A 147 -16.15 -14.55 3.53
CA TYR A 147 -15.12 -14.69 2.50
C TYR A 147 -14.11 -13.52 2.56
N GLN A 148 -14.61 -12.29 2.71
CA GLN A 148 -13.80 -11.09 2.88
C GLN A 148 -12.92 -11.20 4.13
N LEU A 149 -13.47 -11.62 5.27
CA LEU A 149 -12.72 -11.79 6.52
C LEU A 149 -11.56 -12.77 6.35
N VAL A 150 -11.82 -13.97 5.83
CA VAL A 150 -10.77 -14.99 5.61
C VAL A 150 -9.68 -14.47 4.68
N TYR A 151 -10.08 -13.78 3.63
CA TYR A 151 -9.14 -13.20 2.66
C TYR A 151 -8.29 -12.08 3.27
N SER A 152 -8.92 -11.17 4.04
CA SER A 152 -8.27 -10.05 4.71
C SER A 152 -7.38 -10.49 5.86
N TYR A 153 -7.83 -11.48 6.64
CA TYR A 153 -7.04 -12.07 7.74
C TYR A 153 -5.72 -12.64 7.25
N ARG A 154 -5.75 -13.39 6.14
CA ARG A 154 -4.53 -13.94 5.52
C ARG A 154 -3.56 -12.86 5.01
N ARG A 155 -4.04 -11.65 4.77
CA ARG A 155 -3.25 -10.52 4.25
C ARG A 155 -2.86 -9.49 5.31
N GLY A 156 -3.40 -9.58 6.52
CA GLY A 156 -3.18 -8.62 7.59
C GLY A 156 -3.77 -7.23 7.35
N SER A 157 -4.65 -7.09 6.33
CA SER A 157 -5.26 -5.79 5.97
C SER A 157 -6.69 -5.98 5.46
N SER A 158 -7.55 -4.97 5.67
CA SER A 158 -8.93 -5.01 5.17
C SER A 158 -8.96 -4.84 3.65
N PHE A 159 -9.56 -5.81 2.95
CA PHE A 159 -9.65 -5.85 1.49
C PHE A 159 -11.00 -6.42 1.02
N LEU A 160 -11.48 -6.00 -0.16
CA LEU A 160 -12.75 -6.44 -0.77
C LEU A 160 -12.46 -7.23 -2.07
N PRO A 161 -12.33 -8.58 -2.00
CA PRO A 161 -11.94 -9.41 -3.13
C PRO A 161 -13.09 -9.64 -4.12
N LEU A 162 -12.78 -10.07 -5.35
CA LEU A 162 -13.75 -10.35 -6.43
C LEU A 162 -14.93 -11.21 -5.97
N GLY A 163 -14.66 -12.32 -5.24
CA GLY A 163 -15.69 -13.22 -4.75
C GLY A 163 -16.70 -12.56 -3.79
N HIS A 164 -16.28 -11.51 -3.07
CA HIS A 164 -17.18 -10.69 -2.26
C HIS A 164 -18.28 -10.06 -3.12
N TRP A 165 -17.96 -9.51 -4.29
CA TRP A 165 -18.92 -8.87 -5.19
C TRP A 165 -19.80 -9.86 -5.91
N VAL A 166 -19.27 -11.03 -6.29
CA VAL A 166 -20.08 -12.12 -6.88
C VAL A 166 -21.16 -12.58 -5.89
N LEU A 167 -20.77 -12.87 -4.65
CA LEU A 167 -21.72 -13.28 -3.61
C LEU A 167 -22.72 -12.18 -3.26
N ALA A 168 -22.27 -10.91 -3.26
CA ALA A 168 -23.15 -9.76 -3.06
C ALA A 168 -24.26 -9.68 -4.11
N VAL A 169 -23.93 -9.82 -5.39
CA VAL A 169 -24.90 -9.76 -6.50
C VAL A 169 -25.91 -10.91 -6.40
N ILE A 170 -25.44 -12.15 -6.21
CA ILE A 170 -26.32 -13.33 -6.11
C ILE A 170 -27.24 -13.21 -4.90
N GLY A 171 -26.68 -12.91 -3.73
CA GLY A 171 -27.46 -12.79 -2.49
C GLY A 171 -28.49 -11.65 -2.55
N SER A 172 -28.09 -10.48 -3.09
CA SER A 172 -29.02 -9.36 -3.28
C SER A 172 -30.17 -9.70 -4.22
N ALA A 173 -29.94 -10.41 -5.32
CA ALA A 173 -30.99 -10.85 -6.23
C ALA A 173 -32.00 -11.79 -5.52
N MET A 174 -31.52 -12.72 -4.69
CA MET A 174 -32.38 -13.59 -3.89
C MET A 174 -33.21 -12.82 -2.85
N ILE A 175 -32.59 -11.83 -2.17
CA ILE A 175 -33.29 -11.02 -1.17
C ILE A 175 -34.33 -10.11 -1.84
N ILE A 176 -34.06 -9.55 -3.01
CA ILE A 176 -35.04 -8.80 -3.80
C ILE A 176 -36.25 -9.71 -4.14
N ALA A 177 -36.00 -10.90 -4.68
CA ALA A 177 -37.06 -11.85 -5.00
C ALA A 177 -37.90 -12.22 -3.76
N TYR A 178 -37.25 -12.48 -2.61
CA TYR A 178 -37.93 -12.72 -1.34
C TYR A 178 -38.79 -11.53 -0.91
N GLY A 179 -38.25 -10.30 -0.95
CA GLY A 179 -38.98 -9.10 -0.58
C GLY A 179 -40.17 -8.81 -1.48
N LEU A 180 -40.03 -9.02 -2.81
CA LEU A 180 -41.14 -8.87 -3.76
C LEU A 180 -42.27 -9.89 -3.51
N ILE A 181 -41.95 -11.17 -3.31
CA ILE A 181 -42.95 -12.22 -3.02
C ILE A 181 -43.66 -11.90 -1.71
N ARG A 182 -42.97 -11.33 -0.74
CA ARG A 182 -43.49 -10.98 0.57
C ARG A 182 -44.20 -9.62 0.63
N HIS A 183 -44.18 -8.86 -0.47
CA HIS A 183 -44.63 -7.46 -0.51
C HIS A 183 -43.91 -6.57 0.52
N ASP A 184 -42.68 -6.90 0.88
CA ASP A 184 -41.81 -6.08 1.73
C ASP A 184 -40.90 -5.17 0.86
N TRP A 185 -41.44 -4.00 0.56
CA TRP A 185 -40.76 -3.00 -0.29
C TRP A 185 -39.48 -2.43 0.33
N VAL A 186 -39.40 -2.43 1.69
CA VAL A 186 -38.16 -1.98 2.39
C VAL A 186 -37.02 -2.93 2.06
N LEU A 187 -37.25 -4.25 2.11
CA LEU A 187 -36.25 -5.24 1.72
C LEU A 187 -35.87 -5.14 0.24
N ALA A 188 -36.86 -5.03 -0.64
CA ALA A 188 -36.61 -4.99 -2.08
C ALA A 188 -35.84 -3.73 -2.49
N ILE A 189 -36.26 -2.55 -2.02
CA ILE A 189 -35.62 -1.27 -2.30
C ILE A 189 -34.25 -1.19 -1.59
N GLY A 190 -34.13 -1.76 -0.38
CA GLY A 190 -32.89 -1.79 0.38
C GLY A 190 -31.73 -2.48 -0.34
N GLN A 191 -32.05 -3.39 -1.29
CA GLN A 191 -31.03 -4.01 -2.15
C GLN A 191 -30.65 -3.17 -3.38
N PHE A 192 -31.02 -1.89 -3.44
CA PHE A 192 -30.56 -0.95 -4.48
C PHE A 192 -29.03 -0.94 -4.65
N SER A 193 -28.32 -1.27 -3.57
CA SER A 193 -26.86 -1.45 -3.57
C SER A 193 -26.33 -2.52 -4.54
N ILE A 194 -27.20 -3.37 -5.12
CA ILE A 194 -26.82 -4.36 -6.15
C ILE A 194 -26.18 -3.69 -7.38
N PHE A 195 -26.64 -2.50 -7.78
CA PHE A 195 -26.05 -1.76 -8.91
C PHE A 195 -24.60 -1.40 -8.67
N PHE A 196 -24.27 -0.97 -7.44
CA PHE A 196 -22.87 -0.66 -7.06
C PHE A 196 -22.04 -1.93 -6.89
N SER A 197 -22.65 -3.02 -6.44
CA SER A 197 -21.99 -4.33 -6.38
C SER A 197 -21.65 -4.84 -7.78
N ILE A 198 -22.57 -4.70 -8.74
CA ILE A 198 -22.31 -5.01 -10.16
C ILE A 198 -21.20 -4.12 -10.71
N ARG A 199 -21.24 -2.80 -10.43
CA ARG A 199 -20.19 -1.88 -10.90
C ARG A 199 -18.82 -2.23 -10.31
N ASN A 200 -18.72 -2.52 -9.00
CA ASN A 200 -17.49 -2.98 -8.37
C ASN A 200 -17.02 -4.34 -8.92
N LEU A 201 -17.96 -5.23 -9.24
CA LEU A 201 -17.65 -6.48 -9.93
C LEU A 201 -17.06 -6.20 -11.32
N MET A 202 -17.65 -5.27 -12.10
CA MET A 202 -17.13 -4.85 -13.39
C MET A 202 -15.74 -4.21 -13.27
N ILE A 203 -15.52 -3.31 -12.31
CA ILE A 203 -14.18 -2.74 -12.02
C ILE A 203 -13.19 -3.87 -11.70
N SER A 204 -13.60 -4.84 -10.89
CA SER A 204 -12.75 -5.98 -10.52
C SER A 204 -12.45 -6.92 -11.69
N LEU A 205 -13.38 -7.03 -12.66
CA LEU A 205 -13.23 -7.86 -13.86
C LEU A 205 -12.58 -7.09 -15.03
N SER A 206 -12.86 -5.77 -15.14
CA SER A 206 -12.30 -4.89 -16.16
C SER A 206 -10.90 -4.41 -15.78
N ALA A 207 -10.50 -4.58 -14.51
CA ALA A 207 -9.09 -4.54 -14.21
C ALA A 207 -8.45 -5.56 -15.17
N PRO A 208 -7.59 -5.14 -16.12
CA PRO A 208 -6.89 -6.06 -17.01
C PRO A 208 -6.35 -7.16 -16.11
N ILE A 209 -6.31 -8.42 -16.60
CA ILE A 209 -5.71 -9.54 -15.85
C ILE A 209 -4.45 -8.93 -15.24
N ARG A 210 -4.54 -8.51 -13.99
CA ARG A 210 -3.44 -7.83 -13.33
C ARG A 210 -2.37 -8.90 -13.28
N MET A 211 -1.46 -8.85 -14.26
CA MET A 211 -0.17 -9.45 -14.04
C MET A 211 0.24 -8.86 -12.70
N LYS A 212 0.25 -9.71 -11.67
CA LYS A 212 0.59 -9.32 -10.31
C LYS A 212 1.90 -8.57 -10.45
N ALA A 213 1.86 -7.24 -10.25
CA ALA A 213 3.05 -6.45 -10.52
C ALA A 213 4.19 -7.09 -9.75
N GLU A 214 5.22 -7.54 -10.46
CA GLU A 214 6.37 -8.25 -9.86
C GLU A 214 7.06 -7.35 -8.84
N THR A 215 6.92 -6.04 -9.00
CA THR A 215 7.51 -5.01 -8.14
C THR A 215 6.50 -3.91 -7.86
N LYS A 216 6.40 -3.50 -6.60
CA LYS A 216 5.69 -2.31 -6.15
C LYS A 216 6.69 -1.34 -5.56
N LEU A 217 6.38 -0.06 -5.55
CA LEU A 217 7.17 0.96 -4.88
C LEU A 217 6.61 1.20 -3.48
N LEU A 218 7.46 1.10 -2.46
CA LEU A 218 7.12 1.57 -1.12
C LEU A 218 7.71 2.98 -0.96
N MET A 219 6.88 3.90 -0.52
CA MET A 219 7.23 5.28 -0.23
C MET A 219 6.74 5.63 1.17
N VAL A 220 7.56 6.36 1.93
CA VAL A 220 7.21 6.79 3.30
C VAL A 220 6.86 8.27 3.27
N ARG A 221 5.62 8.58 3.68
CA ARG A 221 5.14 9.96 3.76
C ARG A 221 5.66 10.58 5.05
N PRO A 222 6.51 11.61 4.98
CA PRO A 222 7.24 12.09 6.13
C PRO A 222 6.35 12.88 7.10
N VAL A 223 6.64 12.76 8.40
CA VAL A 223 5.96 13.53 9.46
C VAL A 223 6.90 14.59 10.06
N CYS A 224 8.22 14.33 10.05
CA CYS A 224 9.24 15.19 10.63
C CYS A 224 10.37 15.46 9.64
N PHE A 225 10.04 15.81 8.36
CA PHE A 225 11.06 16.09 7.35
C PHE A 225 11.80 17.38 7.66
N GLY A 226 13.14 17.34 7.55
CA GLY A 226 13.98 18.49 7.79
C GLY A 226 15.46 18.18 7.58
N PHE A 227 16.29 19.19 7.79
CA PHE A 227 17.75 19.05 7.71
C PHE A 227 18.25 18.07 8.80
N ASN A 228 18.97 17.03 8.37
CA ASN A 228 19.48 16.01 9.28
C ASN A 228 20.96 16.25 9.60
N GLU A 229 21.23 16.82 10.76
CA GLU A 229 22.61 17.11 11.21
C GLU A 229 23.52 15.87 11.27
N GLN A 230 22.96 14.68 11.52
CA GLN A 230 23.73 13.44 11.62
C GLN A 230 24.21 12.93 10.25
N THR A 231 23.54 13.32 9.17
CA THR A 231 23.86 12.92 7.80
C THR A 231 24.60 13.99 7.02
N ALA A 232 24.48 15.26 7.40
CA ALA A 232 25.04 16.42 6.71
C ALA A 232 26.56 16.35 6.55
N SER A 233 27.28 15.82 7.52
CA SER A 233 28.75 15.69 7.47
C SER A 233 29.26 14.78 6.34
N SER A 234 28.43 13.89 5.84
CA SER A 234 28.75 12.93 4.77
C SER A 234 27.93 13.13 3.49
N ASN A 235 26.86 13.93 3.53
CA ASN A 235 26.00 14.23 2.40
C ASN A 235 26.09 15.69 1.99
N HIS A 236 26.98 15.99 1.04
CA HIS A 236 27.25 17.34 0.55
C HIS A 236 26.11 17.92 -0.33
N PHE A 237 25.05 17.15 -0.59
CA PHE A 237 23.85 17.60 -1.30
C PHE A 237 22.81 18.22 -0.36
N GLN A 238 22.93 18.03 0.97
CA GLN A 238 22.03 18.64 1.95
C GLN A 238 22.38 20.09 2.23
N HIS A 239 21.37 20.95 2.15
CA HIS A 239 21.50 22.37 2.48
C HIS A 239 20.45 22.78 3.51
N GLN A 240 20.82 23.63 4.45
CA GLN A 240 19.89 24.19 5.40
C GLN A 240 19.07 25.27 4.69
N SER A 241 17.75 25.16 4.73
CA SER A 241 16.84 26.15 4.15
C SER A 241 16.22 27.00 5.26
N GLU A 242 16.18 28.33 5.06
CA GLU A 242 15.58 29.26 6.01
C GLU A 242 14.26 29.79 5.46
N GLY A 243 13.23 29.89 6.33
CA GLY A 243 12.07 30.77 6.11
C GLY A 243 10.82 30.17 5.46
N LYS A 244 10.73 28.85 5.24
CA LYS A 244 9.50 28.16 4.81
C LYS A 244 9.18 27.00 5.74
N ASP A 245 7.90 26.62 5.80
CA ASP A 245 7.51 25.34 6.40
C ASP A 245 7.97 24.20 5.47
N ILE A 246 9.20 23.76 5.67
CA ILE A 246 9.84 22.70 4.87
C ILE A 246 9.06 21.40 4.93
N GLN A 247 8.44 21.09 6.08
CA GLN A 247 7.61 19.92 6.23
C GLN A 247 6.38 19.97 5.31
N GLU A 248 5.71 21.13 5.22
CA GLU A 248 4.53 21.30 4.36
C GLU A 248 4.91 21.21 2.87
N CYS A 249 6.01 21.88 2.47
CA CYS A 249 6.54 21.78 1.11
C CYS A 249 6.88 20.31 0.74
N ALA A 250 7.56 19.59 1.63
CA ALA A 250 7.91 18.19 1.39
C ALA A 250 6.69 17.27 1.27
N LEU A 251 5.62 17.56 2.02
CA LEU A 251 4.35 16.81 1.91
C LEU A 251 3.67 17.05 0.56
N GLU A 252 3.62 18.30 0.09
CA GLU A 252 3.05 18.64 -1.21
C GLU A 252 3.82 17.98 -2.36
N GLU A 253 5.15 18.04 -2.32
CA GLU A 253 6.04 17.41 -3.29
C GLU A 253 5.92 15.89 -3.28
N PHE A 254 5.89 15.28 -2.11
CA PHE A 254 5.69 13.84 -1.94
C PHE A 254 4.35 13.38 -2.51
N ASP A 255 3.25 14.05 -2.13
CA ASP A 255 1.91 13.71 -2.58
C ASP A 255 1.79 13.93 -4.10
N GLY A 256 2.41 14.98 -4.65
CA GLY A 256 2.51 15.24 -6.08
C GLY A 256 3.21 14.09 -6.83
N MET A 257 4.35 13.63 -6.35
CA MET A 257 5.07 12.47 -6.92
C MET A 257 4.22 11.20 -6.87
N VAL A 258 3.58 10.90 -5.73
CA VAL A 258 2.71 9.72 -5.59
C VAL A 258 1.54 9.77 -6.58
N ASN A 259 0.95 10.95 -6.80
CA ASN A 259 -0.14 11.13 -7.77
C ASN A 259 0.33 10.86 -9.20
N ILE A 260 1.47 11.41 -9.63
CA ILE A 260 2.05 11.15 -10.95
C ILE A 260 2.27 9.65 -11.18
N LEU A 261 2.85 8.95 -10.20
CA LEU A 261 3.07 7.50 -10.29
C LEU A 261 1.76 6.73 -10.43
N ARG A 262 0.73 7.10 -9.66
CA ARG A 262 -0.59 6.46 -9.69
C ARG A 262 -1.37 6.72 -10.98
N GLU A 263 -1.26 7.92 -11.55
CA GLU A 263 -1.86 8.28 -12.85
C GLU A 263 -1.34 7.43 -14.00
N HIS A 264 -0.10 6.94 -13.88
CA HIS A 264 0.51 6.02 -14.85
C HIS A 264 0.37 4.53 -14.47
N ASP A 265 -0.55 4.21 -13.54
CA ASP A 265 -0.81 2.85 -13.06
C ASP A 265 0.42 2.16 -12.44
N ILE A 266 1.40 2.92 -11.93
CA ILE A 266 2.55 2.39 -11.20
C ILE A 266 2.10 2.06 -9.77
N PRO A 267 2.29 0.81 -9.29
CA PRO A 267 1.78 0.39 -7.99
C PRO A 267 2.62 0.96 -6.84
N VAL A 268 2.05 1.93 -6.12
CA VAL A 268 2.69 2.59 -4.97
C VAL A 268 2.00 2.21 -3.66
N ILE A 269 2.80 1.84 -2.67
CA ILE A 269 2.41 1.64 -1.28
C ILE A 269 2.91 2.83 -0.50
N VAL A 270 2.01 3.65 0.00
CA VAL A 270 2.37 4.76 0.90
C VAL A 270 2.22 4.28 2.35
N VAL A 271 3.26 4.51 3.14
CA VAL A 271 3.28 4.27 4.58
C VAL A 271 3.45 5.63 5.26
N GLU A 272 2.61 5.95 6.22
CA GLU A 272 2.77 7.15 7.04
C GLU A 272 3.90 6.92 8.06
N ASP A 273 4.79 7.90 8.17
CA ASP A 273 5.79 7.94 9.22
C ASP A 273 5.14 8.26 10.58
N THR A 274 5.91 8.19 11.65
CA THR A 274 5.47 8.50 13.02
C THR A 274 6.23 9.71 13.57
N PRO A 275 5.58 10.58 14.38
CA PRO A 275 6.27 11.73 14.96
C PRO A 275 7.33 11.32 16.00
N GLU A 276 7.24 10.13 16.56
CA GLU A 276 8.18 9.54 17.50
C GLU A 276 8.50 8.08 17.11
N PRO A 277 9.76 7.73 16.99
CA PRO A 277 10.96 8.59 17.11
C PRO A 277 11.09 9.53 15.90
N GLU A 278 11.66 10.73 16.10
CA GLU A 278 11.93 11.67 15.03
C GLU A 278 12.92 11.10 14.02
N THR A 279 12.51 11.08 12.74
CA THR A 279 13.24 10.47 11.60
C THR A 279 13.21 11.40 10.39
N PRO A 280 14.08 12.45 10.33
CA PRO A 280 14.05 13.47 9.28
C PRO A 280 14.21 12.93 7.86
N ASP A 281 14.95 11.82 7.70
CA ASP A 281 15.24 11.18 6.41
C ASP A 281 14.33 9.99 6.08
N SER A 282 13.22 9.77 6.82
CA SER A 282 12.30 8.64 6.61
C SER A 282 11.73 8.58 5.19
N ILE A 283 11.66 9.72 4.50
CA ILE A 283 11.23 9.86 3.11
C ILE A 283 12.11 9.05 2.12
N PHE A 284 13.31 8.59 2.56
CA PHE A 284 14.25 7.82 1.76
C PHE A 284 14.35 6.34 2.20
N PRO A 285 13.26 5.55 2.08
CA PRO A 285 13.18 4.18 2.59
C PRO A 285 14.11 3.19 1.87
N ASN A 286 14.61 3.54 0.69
CA ASN A 286 15.50 2.70 -0.10
C ASN A 286 16.86 2.44 0.57
N ASN A 287 17.18 3.15 1.67
CA ASN A 287 18.47 3.03 2.33
C ASN A 287 18.55 1.94 3.39
N TRP A 288 17.43 1.49 3.97
CA TRP A 288 17.48 0.58 5.11
C TRP A 288 16.95 -0.83 4.84
N PHE A 289 16.29 -1.07 3.70
CA PHE A 289 15.87 -2.43 3.30
C PHE A 289 15.95 -2.65 1.80
N SER A 290 15.97 -3.93 1.40
CA SER A 290 15.66 -4.37 0.05
C SER A 290 14.92 -5.70 0.07
N THR A 291 14.13 -5.96 -0.97
CA THR A 291 13.46 -7.24 -1.17
C THR A 291 14.00 -7.96 -2.42
N HIS A 292 13.96 -9.28 -2.42
CA HIS A 292 14.50 -10.10 -3.47
C HIS A 292 13.50 -11.16 -3.97
N ALA A 293 13.64 -11.59 -5.22
CA ALA A 293 12.71 -12.52 -5.89
C ALA A 293 12.61 -13.90 -5.20
N ASP A 294 13.65 -14.30 -4.46
CA ASP A 294 13.66 -15.54 -3.66
C ASP A 294 12.81 -15.45 -2.38
N GLY A 295 12.22 -14.29 -2.10
CA GLY A 295 11.45 -14.00 -0.90
C GLY A 295 12.30 -13.56 0.29
N THR A 296 13.55 -13.13 0.06
CA THR A 296 14.40 -12.55 1.10
C THR A 296 14.11 -11.07 1.27
N LEU A 297 13.85 -10.64 2.51
CA LEU A 297 13.92 -9.25 2.97
C LEU A 297 15.29 -9.04 3.63
N VAL A 298 16.04 -8.05 3.20
CA VAL A 298 17.31 -7.66 3.81
C VAL A 298 17.12 -6.37 4.61
N LEU A 299 17.61 -6.34 5.85
CA LEU A 299 17.72 -5.15 6.69
C LEU A 299 19.18 -4.75 6.77
N TYR A 300 19.47 -3.46 6.59
CA TYR A 300 20.84 -2.97 6.42
C TYR A 300 21.32 -2.10 7.57
N PRO A 301 22.65 -2.13 7.87
CA PRO A 301 23.28 -1.26 8.85
C PRO A 301 23.35 0.18 8.33
N MET A 302 22.77 1.12 9.10
CA MET A 302 22.71 2.53 8.82
C MET A 302 23.83 3.30 9.52
N PHE A 303 24.46 4.25 8.82
CA PHE A 303 25.54 5.09 9.35
C PHE A 303 25.02 6.01 10.47
N ALA A 304 24.01 6.82 10.18
CA ALA A 304 23.44 7.78 11.12
C ALA A 304 22.55 7.08 12.16
N PRO A 305 22.78 7.27 13.48
CA PRO A 305 21.98 6.64 14.53
C PRO A 305 20.49 6.95 14.50
N ASN A 306 20.08 8.18 14.12
CA ASN A 306 18.67 8.53 14.00
C ASN A 306 17.99 7.75 12.88
N ARG A 307 18.68 7.47 11.76
CA ARG A 307 18.15 6.68 10.64
C ARG A 307 17.94 5.19 10.96
N ARG A 308 18.64 4.65 11.96
CA ARG A 308 18.41 3.27 12.44
C ARG A 308 17.00 3.08 12.96
N LYS A 309 16.36 4.17 13.43
CA LYS A 309 14.98 4.18 13.95
C LYS A 309 13.92 4.08 12.85
N GLU A 310 14.29 4.32 11.58
CA GLU A 310 13.41 4.16 10.42
C GLU A 310 12.99 2.69 10.20
N ARG A 311 13.70 1.72 10.77
CA ARG A 311 13.35 0.29 10.76
C ARG A 311 12.17 -0.03 11.68
N ASP A 312 11.03 0.64 11.47
CA ASP A 312 9.81 0.42 12.25
C ASP A 312 9.25 -1.00 12.01
N PRO A 313 8.96 -1.75 13.09
CA PRO A 313 8.37 -3.09 12.99
C PRO A 313 7.03 -3.12 12.24
N ALA A 314 6.23 -2.05 12.25
CA ALA A 314 4.98 -1.98 11.51
C ALA A 314 5.23 -1.86 10.00
N VAL A 315 6.20 -1.04 9.59
CA VAL A 315 6.64 -0.92 8.20
C VAL A 315 7.23 -2.24 7.70
N ILE A 316 8.10 -2.88 8.51
CA ILE A 316 8.67 -4.20 8.20
C ILE A 316 7.56 -5.24 7.98
N ARG A 317 6.55 -5.30 8.85
CA ARG A 317 5.38 -6.22 8.66
C ARG A 317 4.63 -5.93 7.36
N THR A 318 4.44 -4.67 7.01
CA THR A 318 3.80 -4.26 5.74
C THR A 318 4.60 -4.77 4.55
N ILE A 319 5.94 -4.55 4.55
CA ILE A 319 6.85 -5.04 3.50
C ILE A 319 6.76 -6.57 3.39
N MET A 320 6.86 -7.28 4.52
CA MET A 320 6.78 -8.75 4.55
C MET A 320 5.48 -9.28 3.96
N GLY A 321 4.35 -8.65 4.30
CA GLY A 321 3.03 -9.04 3.80
C GLY A 321 2.89 -8.82 2.28
N VAL A 322 3.39 -7.70 1.77
CA VAL A 322 3.33 -7.36 0.35
C VAL A 322 4.30 -8.18 -0.49
N ALA A 323 5.54 -8.32 -0.03
CA ALA A 323 6.58 -9.09 -0.73
C ALA A 323 6.34 -10.60 -0.69
N GLY A 324 5.55 -11.10 0.27
CA GLY A 324 5.45 -12.53 0.55
C GLY A 324 6.78 -13.10 1.08
N THR A 325 7.37 -12.37 2.03
CA THR A 325 8.69 -12.66 2.59
C THR A 325 8.75 -14.05 3.23
N LYS A 326 9.79 -14.81 2.91
CA LYS A 326 10.07 -16.14 3.48
C LYS A 326 11.12 -16.11 4.57
N ARG A 327 12.11 -15.23 4.43
CA ARG A 327 13.22 -15.08 5.39
C ARG A 327 13.66 -13.62 5.48
N ILE A 328 14.20 -13.26 6.62
CA ILE A 328 14.87 -11.98 6.85
C ILE A 328 16.37 -12.26 6.92
N LEU A 329 17.15 -11.50 6.15
CA LEU A 329 18.60 -11.40 6.32
C LEU A 329 18.86 -10.06 7.01
N ASP A 330 19.14 -10.13 8.29
CA ASP A 330 19.44 -8.94 9.09
C ASP A 330 20.96 -8.72 9.15
N LEU A 331 21.40 -7.63 8.51
CA LEU A 331 22.80 -7.18 8.50
C LEU A 331 23.04 -6.03 9.49
N SER A 332 22.01 -5.57 10.23
CA SER A 332 22.11 -4.41 11.12
C SER A 332 23.15 -4.58 12.23
N GLY A 333 23.47 -5.81 12.62
CA GLY A 333 24.53 -6.09 13.60
C GLY A 333 25.93 -5.59 13.23
N TRP A 334 26.16 -5.22 11.96
CA TRP A 334 27.40 -4.57 11.55
C TRP A 334 27.55 -3.14 12.08
N GLU A 335 26.44 -2.52 12.51
CA GLU A 335 26.45 -1.20 13.17
C GLU A 335 27.34 -1.19 14.42
N ASP A 336 27.34 -2.27 15.20
CA ASP A 336 28.18 -2.43 16.39
C ASP A 336 29.68 -2.49 16.09
N LYS A 337 30.01 -2.83 14.81
CA LYS A 337 31.40 -2.88 14.33
C LYS A 337 31.80 -1.60 13.59
N GLY A 338 30.93 -0.58 13.54
CA GLY A 338 31.13 0.65 12.80
C GLY A 338 31.25 0.43 11.28
N LYS A 339 30.57 -0.58 10.75
CA LYS A 339 30.53 -0.91 9.31
C LYS A 339 29.12 -0.79 8.78
N PHE A 340 28.97 -0.13 7.63
CA PHE A 340 27.66 0.27 7.10
C PHE A 340 27.50 -0.14 5.65
N LEU A 341 26.25 -0.31 5.23
CA LEU A 341 25.84 -0.53 3.86
C LEU A 341 24.38 -0.08 3.73
N GLU A 342 24.14 1.10 3.22
CA GLU A 342 22.81 1.69 3.14
C GLU A 342 22.05 1.23 1.89
N SER A 343 21.77 -0.09 1.82
CA SER A 343 20.94 -0.76 0.81
C SER A 343 21.16 -0.22 -0.62
N THR A 344 20.08 0.13 -1.33
CA THR A 344 20.15 0.64 -2.71
C THR A 344 20.55 2.12 -2.83
N GLY A 345 20.93 2.76 -1.75
CA GLY A 345 21.73 3.99 -1.76
C GLY A 345 23.19 3.64 -2.00
N SER A 346 23.78 2.81 -1.13
CA SER A 346 25.16 2.33 -1.20
C SER A 346 25.44 1.41 -2.39
N MET A 347 24.41 0.70 -2.90
CA MET A 347 24.53 -0.24 -4.02
C MET A 347 23.52 0.05 -5.11
N VAL A 348 23.96 -0.08 -6.37
CA VAL A 348 23.08 -0.17 -7.53
C VAL A 348 23.07 -1.62 -8.00
N LEU A 349 21.89 -2.24 -8.02
CA LEU A 349 21.74 -3.66 -8.27
C LEU A 349 21.28 -3.93 -9.71
N ASP A 350 22.12 -4.60 -10.52
CA ASP A 350 21.61 -5.33 -11.67
C ASP A 350 21.08 -6.68 -11.21
N ARG A 351 19.76 -6.73 -10.99
CA ARG A 351 19.09 -7.91 -10.43
C ARG A 351 19.10 -9.09 -11.39
N LYS A 352 19.13 -8.85 -12.72
CA LYS A 352 19.16 -9.87 -13.78
C LYS A 352 20.54 -10.46 -13.94
N ALA A 353 21.56 -9.62 -14.04
CA ALA A 353 22.95 -10.04 -14.15
C ALA A 353 23.55 -10.46 -12.80
N LYS A 354 22.86 -10.24 -11.67
CA LYS A 354 23.35 -10.49 -10.31
C LYS A 354 24.67 -9.74 -10.02
N VAL A 355 24.72 -8.48 -10.38
CA VAL A 355 25.86 -7.59 -10.10
C VAL A 355 25.43 -6.50 -9.12
N ALA A 356 26.28 -6.21 -8.13
CA ALA A 356 26.13 -5.12 -7.20
C ALA A 356 27.26 -4.10 -7.44
N TYR A 357 26.92 -2.93 -7.99
CA TYR A 357 27.84 -1.82 -8.16
C TYR A 357 27.85 -0.99 -6.88
N ALA A 358 29.03 -0.70 -6.32
CA ALA A 358 29.14 0.07 -5.07
C ALA A 358 30.37 0.95 -5.06
N CYS A 359 30.24 2.24 -4.74
CA CYS A 359 31.36 3.11 -4.46
C CYS A 359 31.71 3.07 -2.96
N ARG A 360 33.03 3.01 -2.65
CA ARG A 360 33.51 3.03 -1.26
C ARG A 360 33.23 4.40 -0.63
N SER A 361 32.63 4.38 0.55
CA SER A 361 32.30 5.60 1.29
C SER A 361 32.13 5.31 2.79
N PRO A 362 32.00 6.32 3.65
CA PRO A 362 31.64 6.10 5.06
C PRO A 362 30.35 5.30 5.26
N ARG A 363 29.43 5.30 4.25
CA ARG A 363 28.16 4.58 4.28
C ARG A 363 28.16 3.26 3.48
N THR A 364 29.32 2.87 2.92
CA THR A 364 29.47 1.67 2.08
C THR A 364 30.75 0.92 2.46
N SER A 365 30.64 -0.11 3.30
CA SER A 365 31.76 -0.91 3.77
C SER A 365 31.85 -2.23 3.01
N GLU A 366 33.04 -2.49 2.43
CA GLU A 366 33.33 -3.70 1.63
C GLU A 366 32.95 -5.01 2.35
N PRO A 367 33.30 -5.26 3.65
CA PRO A 367 32.96 -6.51 4.30
C PRO A 367 31.44 -6.78 4.40
N VAL A 368 30.61 -5.73 4.50
CA VAL A 368 29.15 -5.86 4.53
C VAL A 368 28.61 -6.15 3.14
N LEU A 369 29.20 -5.51 2.11
CA LEU A 369 28.89 -5.78 0.70
C LEU A 369 29.22 -7.21 0.34
N ASP A 370 30.38 -7.72 0.78
CA ASP A 370 30.80 -9.11 0.51
C ASP A 370 29.84 -10.12 1.17
N GLU A 371 29.41 -9.89 2.39
CA GLU A 371 28.41 -10.74 3.05
C GLU A 371 27.07 -10.71 2.31
N PHE A 372 26.58 -9.53 1.92
CA PHE A 372 25.38 -9.39 1.10
C PHE A 372 25.51 -10.16 -0.21
N CYS A 373 26.61 -9.97 -0.93
CA CYS A 373 26.86 -10.61 -2.22
C CYS A 373 26.93 -12.14 -2.09
N LEU A 374 27.63 -12.64 -1.08
CA LEU A 374 27.74 -14.07 -0.80
C LEU A 374 26.36 -14.70 -0.49
N LYS A 375 25.57 -14.05 0.36
CA LYS A 375 24.27 -14.57 0.81
C LYS A 375 23.19 -14.57 -0.28
N LEU A 376 23.27 -13.66 -1.26
CA LEU A 376 22.24 -13.45 -2.29
C LEU A 376 22.72 -13.77 -3.70
N GLY A 377 23.97 -14.21 -3.85
CA GLY A 377 24.56 -14.63 -5.13
C GLY A 377 24.80 -13.46 -6.08
N TYR A 378 25.22 -12.31 -5.56
CA TYR A 378 25.67 -11.18 -6.36
C TYR A 378 27.18 -11.16 -6.53
N SER A 379 27.66 -10.60 -7.65
CA SER A 379 29.08 -10.30 -7.89
C SER A 379 29.31 -8.83 -7.62
N PRO A 380 30.24 -8.45 -6.71
CA PRO A 380 30.51 -7.04 -6.41
C PRO A 380 31.37 -6.39 -7.50
N VAL A 381 30.99 -5.19 -7.91
CA VAL A 381 31.80 -4.25 -8.67
C VAL A 381 32.04 -3.01 -7.80
N LEU A 382 33.13 -3.07 -7.05
CA LEU A 382 33.52 -2.04 -6.10
C LEU A 382 34.47 -1.05 -6.77
N PHE A 383 34.29 0.25 -6.52
CA PHE A 383 35.09 1.32 -7.10
C PHE A 383 35.15 2.54 -6.17
N ASP A 384 36.10 3.44 -6.45
CA ASP A 384 36.25 4.71 -5.74
C ASP A 384 35.71 5.86 -6.60
N ALA A 385 34.86 6.70 -5.98
CA ALA A 385 34.31 7.88 -6.61
C ALA A 385 34.40 9.07 -5.66
N VAL A 386 34.86 10.22 -6.18
CA VAL A 386 35.03 11.45 -5.41
C VAL A 386 34.35 12.63 -6.10
N ASP A 387 33.94 13.60 -5.28
CA ASP A 387 33.46 14.89 -5.76
C ASP A 387 34.64 15.82 -6.19
N ARG A 388 34.33 17.07 -6.53
CA ARG A 388 35.34 18.07 -6.94
C ARG A 388 36.35 18.40 -5.85
N ASP A 389 35.97 18.26 -4.58
CA ASP A 389 36.78 18.57 -3.42
C ASP A 389 37.63 17.37 -2.98
N GLY A 390 37.50 16.23 -3.69
CA GLY A 390 38.21 14.99 -3.41
C GLY A 390 37.52 14.17 -2.29
N SER A 391 36.36 14.56 -1.84
CA SER A 391 35.59 13.80 -0.83
C SER A 391 34.89 12.60 -1.43
N PRO A 392 34.87 11.43 -0.77
CA PRO A 392 34.14 10.26 -1.26
C PRO A 392 32.67 10.55 -1.45
N ILE A 393 32.09 10.15 -2.59
CA ILE A 393 30.66 10.25 -2.83
C ILE A 393 29.95 9.23 -1.94
N TYR A 394 29.02 9.70 -1.13
CA TYR A 394 28.42 8.94 -0.03
C TYR A 394 27.55 7.75 -0.48
N HIS A 395 26.88 7.84 -1.64
CA HIS A 395 26.00 6.82 -2.18
C HIS A 395 26.24 6.56 -3.67
N THR A 396 26.22 5.30 -4.07
CA THR A 396 26.41 4.88 -5.46
C THR A 396 25.26 5.30 -6.37
N ASN A 397 24.03 5.38 -5.86
CA ASN A 397 22.85 5.78 -6.62
C ASN A 397 22.83 7.28 -7.00
N VAL A 398 23.78 8.06 -6.54
CA VAL A 398 24.04 9.41 -7.04
C VAL A 398 24.92 9.35 -8.30
N VAL A 399 25.89 8.43 -8.33
CA VAL A 399 26.87 8.25 -9.41
C VAL A 399 26.27 7.56 -10.62
N MET A 400 25.42 6.56 -10.39
CA MET A 400 24.90 5.70 -11.45
C MET A 400 23.53 5.10 -11.15
N SER A 401 22.85 4.67 -12.21
CA SER A 401 21.65 3.83 -12.15
C SER A 401 21.70 2.75 -13.23
N VAL A 402 20.97 1.65 -13.00
CA VAL A 402 20.90 0.52 -13.93
C VAL A 402 19.43 0.16 -14.18
N GLY A 403 19.02 0.28 -15.44
CA GLY A 403 17.75 -0.22 -15.95
C GLY A 403 17.87 -1.62 -16.59
N GLU A 404 16.80 -2.07 -17.23
CA GLU A 404 16.78 -3.40 -17.86
C GLU A 404 17.69 -3.49 -19.08
N ALA A 405 17.79 -2.45 -19.91
CA ALA A 405 18.59 -2.41 -21.12
C ALA A 405 19.61 -1.26 -21.17
N PHE A 406 19.65 -0.40 -20.17
CA PHE A 406 20.54 0.76 -20.12
C PHE A 406 21.17 0.94 -18.73
N ALA A 407 22.19 1.77 -18.66
CA ALA A 407 22.73 2.29 -17.42
C ALA A 407 23.13 3.76 -17.62
N VAL A 408 22.88 4.61 -16.62
CA VAL A 408 23.42 5.97 -16.56
C VAL A 408 24.62 5.94 -15.64
N VAL A 409 25.74 6.52 -16.05
CA VAL A 409 26.99 6.50 -15.26
C VAL A 409 27.72 7.84 -15.39
N CYS A 410 28.12 8.41 -14.25
CA CYS A 410 29.03 9.55 -14.20
C CYS A 410 30.49 9.05 -14.19
N LYS A 411 31.14 9.11 -15.34
CA LYS A 411 32.56 8.68 -15.46
C LYS A 411 33.53 9.62 -14.81
N ASP A 412 33.20 10.92 -14.75
CA ASP A 412 34.11 12.01 -14.33
C ASP A 412 34.54 11.90 -12.87
N VAL A 413 33.76 11.17 -12.05
CA VAL A 413 33.96 11.01 -10.59
C VAL A 413 34.67 9.72 -10.22
N VAL A 414 34.78 8.75 -11.15
CA VAL A 414 35.48 7.47 -10.90
C VAL A 414 36.98 7.70 -11.04
N ILE A 415 37.71 7.55 -9.95
CA ILE A 415 39.13 7.96 -9.86
C ILE A 415 40.03 7.02 -10.69
N SER A 416 39.75 5.73 -10.66
CA SER A 416 40.62 4.68 -11.18
C SER A 416 40.19 4.26 -12.59
N PRO A 417 41.01 4.47 -13.66
CA PRO A 417 40.71 3.98 -14.99
C PRO A 417 40.47 2.45 -15.07
N PRO A 418 41.23 1.59 -14.34
CA PRO A 418 40.91 0.16 -14.25
C PRO A 418 39.54 -0.14 -13.66
N GLU A 419 39.09 0.60 -12.65
CA GLU A 419 37.76 0.44 -12.05
C GLU A 419 36.65 0.91 -12.99
N LEU A 420 36.85 2.05 -13.67
CA LEU A 420 35.93 2.49 -14.73
C LEU A 420 35.79 1.44 -15.83
N SER A 421 36.91 0.89 -16.31
CA SER A 421 36.89 -0.21 -17.31
C SER A 421 36.24 -1.49 -16.80
N LYS A 422 36.27 -1.75 -15.49
CA LYS A 422 35.54 -2.87 -14.86
C LYS A 422 34.03 -2.62 -14.88
N ILE A 423 33.58 -1.39 -14.57
CA ILE A 423 32.16 -0.99 -14.66
C ILE A 423 31.69 -1.15 -16.11
N GLU A 424 32.43 -0.55 -17.08
CA GLU A 424 32.08 -0.60 -18.51
C GLU A 424 31.93 -2.03 -19.02
N ARG A 425 32.92 -2.89 -18.74
CA ARG A 425 32.89 -4.29 -19.16
C ARG A 425 31.73 -5.05 -18.53
N SER A 426 31.46 -4.81 -17.25
CA SER A 426 30.38 -5.45 -16.55
C SER A 426 29.02 -5.09 -17.15
N LEU A 427 28.77 -3.79 -17.38
CA LEU A 427 27.52 -3.29 -17.98
C LEU A 427 27.36 -3.77 -19.42
N SER A 428 28.43 -3.68 -20.24
CA SER A 428 28.41 -4.13 -21.64
C SER A 428 28.18 -5.64 -21.75
N SER A 429 28.80 -6.45 -20.87
CA SER A 429 28.57 -7.90 -20.81
C SER A 429 27.14 -8.26 -20.40
N ALA A 430 26.49 -7.39 -19.64
CA ALA A 430 25.07 -7.52 -19.29
C ALA A 430 24.11 -6.97 -20.38
N GLY A 431 24.66 -6.51 -21.53
CA GLY A 431 23.90 -5.98 -22.65
C GLY A 431 23.30 -4.59 -22.41
N LYS A 432 23.88 -3.78 -21.52
CA LYS A 432 23.39 -2.43 -21.20
C LYS A 432 24.00 -1.41 -22.16
N LYS A 433 23.15 -0.51 -22.69
CA LYS A 433 23.59 0.75 -23.32
C LYS A 433 24.03 1.72 -22.22
N ILE A 434 25.29 2.17 -22.25
CA ILE A 434 25.77 3.10 -21.23
C ILE A 434 25.52 4.54 -21.70
N ILE A 435 24.81 5.29 -20.87
CA ILE A 435 24.52 6.71 -21.06
C ILE A 435 25.44 7.46 -20.09
N TRP A 436 26.41 8.15 -20.65
CA TRP A 436 27.38 8.92 -19.86
C TRP A 436 26.79 10.26 -19.45
N ILE A 437 26.94 10.61 -18.17
CA ILE A 437 26.60 11.92 -17.63
C ILE A 437 27.88 12.62 -17.09
N THR A 438 27.86 13.93 -17.05
CA THR A 438 28.93 14.74 -16.47
C THR A 438 28.80 14.86 -14.96
N ALA A 439 29.90 15.27 -14.29
CA ALA A 439 29.88 15.58 -12.86
C ALA A 439 28.90 16.72 -12.52
N ASP A 440 28.63 17.61 -13.45
CA ASP A 440 27.61 18.66 -13.28
C ASP A 440 26.20 18.12 -13.33
N GLN A 441 25.90 17.27 -14.30
CA GLN A 441 24.61 16.54 -14.39
C GLN A 441 24.38 15.64 -13.17
N MET A 442 25.43 14.99 -12.65
CA MET A 442 25.33 14.18 -11.43
C MET A 442 24.91 15.04 -10.23
N ARG A 443 25.45 16.27 -10.09
CA ARG A 443 25.01 17.20 -9.03
C ARG A 443 23.57 17.65 -9.18
N HIS A 444 23.01 17.59 -10.38
CA HIS A 444 21.60 17.79 -10.67
C HIS A 444 20.82 16.46 -10.67
N TYR A 445 21.31 15.45 -9.96
CA TYR A 445 20.68 14.16 -9.75
C TYR A 445 20.41 13.30 -11.01
N ALA A 446 21.05 13.56 -12.15
CA ALA A 446 20.85 12.79 -13.38
C ALA A 446 21.21 11.28 -13.23
N GLY A 447 22.05 10.92 -12.24
CA GLY A 447 22.32 9.53 -11.86
C GLY A 447 21.26 8.90 -10.96
N ASN A 448 20.43 9.72 -10.31
CA ASN A 448 19.46 9.29 -9.31
C ASN A 448 18.06 9.01 -9.91
N ILE A 449 18.01 8.05 -10.83
CA ILE A 449 16.82 7.69 -11.60
C ILE A 449 16.44 6.22 -11.39
N LEU A 450 15.19 5.88 -11.64
CA LEU A 450 14.70 4.50 -11.50
C LEU A 450 13.80 4.10 -12.67
N GLU A 451 14.13 2.99 -13.36
CA GLU A 451 13.21 2.34 -14.27
C GLU A 451 12.16 1.56 -13.46
N VAL A 452 10.88 1.83 -13.74
CA VAL A 452 9.74 1.19 -13.08
C VAL A 452 8.78 0.61 -14.12
N LYS A 453 7.96 -0.36 -13.70
CA LYS A 453 6.89 -0.93 -14.54
C LYS A 453 5.53 -0.67 -13.91
N ASN A 454 4.57 -0.31 -14.75
CA ASN A 454 3.18 -0.24 -14.32
C ASN A 454 2.53 -1.64 -14.27
N ILE A 455 1.25 -1.68 -13.86
CA ILE A 455 0.48 -2.95 -13.78
C ILE A 455 0.26 -3.63 -15.15
N ARG A 456 0.47 -2.92 -16.26
CA ARG A 456 0.38 -3.44 -17.63
C ARG A 456 1.74 -3.94 -18.16
N GLY A 457 2.82 -3.77 -17.38
CA GLY A 457 4.18 -4.11 -17.77
C GLY A 457 4.85 -3.05 -18.65
N GLU A 458 4.23 -1.88 -18.85
CA GLU A 458 4.82 -0.74 -19.54
C GLU A 458 5.92 -0.13 -18.67
N ARG A 459 7.01 0.29 -19.29
CA ARG A 459 8.18 0.84 -18.59
C ARG A 459 8.12 2.35 -18.57
N PHE A 460 8.61 2.91 -17.49
CA PHE A 460 8.79 4.35 -17.27
C PHE A 460 10.13 4.57 -16.58
N VAL A 461 10.75 5.74 -16.81
CA VAL A 461 11.94 6.15 -16.07
C VAL A 461 11.58 7.37 -15.21
N VAL A 462 11.60 7.20 -13.90
CA VAL A 462 11.23 8.23 -12.93
C VAL A 462 12.49 9.00 -12.52
N MET A 463 12.42 10.33 -12.59
CA MET A 463 13.47 11.25 -12.15
C MET A 463 12.87 12.59 -11.71
N SER A 464 13.65 13.44 -11.05
CA SER A 464 13.21 14.79 -10.72
C SER A 464 13.25 15.73 -11.93
N ASP A 465 12.55 16.86 -11.83
CA ASP A 465 12.64 17.95 -12.82
C ASP A 465 14.09 18.45 -12.94
N THR A 466 14.79 18.58 -11.81
CA THR A 466 16.20 18.97 -11.75
C THR A 466 17.07 18.03 -12.59
N ALA A 467 16.89 16.72 -12.41
CA ALA A 467 17.59 15.71 -13.18
C ALA A 467 17.23 15.79 -14.68
N SER A 468 15.94 15.80 -14.99
CA SER A 468 15.44 15.83 -16.36
C SER A 468 15.92 17.05 -17.13
N ASN A 469 15.93 18.24 -16.50
CA ASN A 469 16.35 19.49 -17.13
C ASN A 469 17.87 19.56 -17.37
N SER A 470 18.67 18.80 -16.61
CA SER A 470 20.13 18.74 -16.78
C SER A 470 20.58 17.87 -17.97
N LEU A 471 19.72 16.97 -18.46
CA LEU A 471 20.05 16.05 -19.55
C LEU A 471 20.08 16.78 -20.90
N THR A 472 21.00 16.36 -21.76
CA THR A 472 21.01 16.75 -23.18
C THR A 472 19.87 16.05 -23.92
N ASP A 473 19.48 16.59 -25.09
CA ASP A 473 18.43 15.97 -25.94
C ASP A 473 18.79 14.54 -26.34
N SER A 474 20.08 14.27 -26.63
CA SER A 474 20.55 12.92 -26.96
C SER A 474 20.41 11.94 -25.78
N GLN A 475 20.84 12.35 -24.57
CA GLN A 475 20.70 11.53 -23.37
C GLN A 475 19.23 11.24 -23.04
N ARG A 476 18.37 12.27 -23.20
CA ARG A 476 16.92 12.15 -23.01
C ARG A 476 16.29 11.19 -24.02
N ALA A 477 16.71 11.26 -25.29
CA ALA A 477 16.26 10.33 -26.33
C ALA A 477 16.69 8.90 -26.00
N ASP A 478 17.94 8.68 -25.61
CA ASP A 478 18.49 7.37 -25.22
C ASP A 478 17.74 6.74 -24.02
N ILE A 479 17.33 7.55 -23.04
CA ILE A 479 16.53 7.09 -21.89
C ILE A 479 15.12 6.74 -22.35
N ASN A 480 14.49 7.57 -23.18
CA ASN A 480 13.13 7.37 -23.68
C ASN A 480 12.99 6.11 -24.54
N GLU A 481 14.07 5.60 -25.17
CA GLU A 481 14.05 4.29 -25.85
C GLU A 481 13.65 3.15 -24.89
N ASN A 482 13.86 3.31 -23.61
CA ASN A 482 13.59 2.30 -22.57
C ASN A 482 12.26 2.52 -21.83
N GLY A 483 11.63 3.66 -22.04
CA GLY A 483 10.35 4.06 -21.47
C GLY A 483 10.28 5.58 -21.32
N PRO A 484 9.08 6.19 -21.38
CA PRO A 484 8.91 7.62 -21.21
C PRO A 484 9.42 8.06 -19.84
N ILE A 485 10.05 9.25 -19.83
CA ILE A 485 10.51 9.89 -18.60
C ILE A 485 9.28 10.46 -17.86
N LEU A 486 9.14 10.10 -16.60
CA LEU A 486 8.21 10.71 -15.65
C LEU A 486 9.01 11.68 -14.76
N SER A 487 8.84 12.95 -15.02
CA SER A 487 9.49 14.02 -14.28
C SER A 487 8.65 14.42 -13.07
N VAL A 488 9.26 14.54 -11.90
CA VAL A 488 8.58 14.90 -10.64
C VAL A 488 9.20 16.15 -10.03
N HIS A 489 8.34 17.05 -9.52
CA HIS A 489 8.77 18.32 -8.94
C HIS A 489 9.00 18.16 -7.44
N ILE A 490 10.27 18.14 -7.01
CA ILE A 490 10.68 17.85 -5.63
C ILE A 490 11.86 18.72 -5.15
N PRO A 491 11.88 20.03 -5.43
CA PRO A 491 13.06 20.87 -5.18
C PRO A 491 13.40 21.01 -3.69
N HIS A 492 12.43 21.10 -2.78
CA HIS A 492 12.71 21.23 -1.35
C HIS A 492 13.21 19.92 -0.75
N ILE A 493 12.70 18.77 -1.23
CA ILE A 493 13.19 17.46 -0.82
C ILE A 493 14.64 17.28 -1.27
N GLU A 494 15.01 17.69 -2.48
CA GLU A 494 16.38 17.66 -2.98
C GLU A 494 17.29 18.58 -2.18
N GLU A 495 16.88 19.83 -1.94
CA GLU A 495 17.70 20.83 -1.25
C GLU A 495 17.98 20.44 0.21
N VAL A 496 16.95 20.10 0.96
CA VAL A 496 17.05 19.85 2.41
C VAL A 496 17.43 18.41 2.74
N GLY A 497 16.83 17.44 2.03
CA GLY A 497 17.10 16.02 2.24
C GLY A 497 18.38 15.53 1.56
N GLY A 498 18.85 16.21 0.50
CA GLY A 498 20.05 15.82 -0.26
C GLY A 498 19.90 14.45 -0.95
N GLY A 499 18.67 14.02 -1.20
CA GLY A 499 18.28 12.86 -1.99
C GLY A 499 17.24 13.25 -3.01
N SER A 500 17.06 12.46 -4.09
CA SER A 500 16.13 12.75 -5.17
C SER A 500 15.15 11.61 -5.41
N ALA A 501 14.44 11.62 -6.51
CA ALA A 501 13.32 10.75 -6.82
C ALA A 501 13.61 9.24 -6.58
N ARG A 502 14.80 8.74 -6.99
CA ARG A 502 15.19 7.34 -6.75
C ARG A 502 15.27 6.99 -5.26
N CYS A 503 15.71 7.93 -4.44
CA CYS A 503 15.88 7.72 -3.00
C CYS A 503 14.52 7.58 -2.28
N MET A 504 13.47 8.23 -2.79
CA MET A 504 12.11 8.16 -2.25
C MET A 504 11.40 6.84 -2.57
N MET A 505 11.93 6.03 -3.48
CA MET A 505 11.31 4.81 -3.97
C MET A 505 12.07 3.56 -3.52
N ALA A 506 11.47 2.74 -2.67
CA ALA A 506 12.00 1.43 -2.32
C ALA A 506 11.22 0.33 -3.07
N GLU A 507 11.94 -0.50 -3.81
CA GLU A 507 11.35 -1.58 -4.60
C GLU A 507 10.93 -2.76 -3.71
N VAL A 508 9.64 -3.09 -3.72
CA VAL A 508 9.07 -4.27 -3.05
C VAL A 508 8.75 -5.31 -4.11
N ILE A 509 9.65 -6.29 -4.27
CA ILE A 509 9.47 -7.39 -5.22
C ILE A 509 8.46 -8.37 -4.64
N CYS A 510 7.31 -8.46 -5.32
CA CYS A 510 6.24 -9.36 -4.93
C CYS A 510 6.52 -10.75 -5.45
N ARG A 511 6.49 -11.75 -4.58
CA ARG A 511 6.60 -13.13 -5.01
C ARG A 511 5.34 -13.56 -5.76
N GLN A 512 5.53 -14.22 -6.90
CA GLN A 512 4.46 -14.87 -7.67
C GLN A 512 3.93 -16.13 -6.97
#